data_78965f756bf98abcb6478001c8648ae2
#
_entry.id   78965f756bf98abcb6478001c8648ae2
#
_cell.length_a   1.000
_cell.length_b   1.000
_cell.length_c   1.000
_cell.angle_alpha   90.00
_cell.angle_beta   90.00
_cell.angle_gamma   90.00
#
_symmetry.space_group_name_H-M   'P 1'
#
loop_
_entity.id
_entity.type
_entity.pdbx_description
1 polymer ?
#
loop_
_entity_poly.entity_id
_entity_poly.type
_entity_poly.pdbx_seq_one_letter_code
_entity_poly.pdbx_strand_id
1 'polypeptide(L)'
;MKNLTPVQLAIRVALVVGLFAGLMQLLIQIEHFSGWVSILLSAVLVSLISYLVFLISVKRFIYEKITPIYRYIHRRKIKHTRSTSAINLKSDIIAKVEDEVHDWDEQSQKEIKYLKELEIYRREFIGNVSHELKTPIFNIQGFILTLLEGGLEDPNINVKYLKRAEKSIDRMIKMLDQLDVMIKLDTQEIVPKMERINLIQLINEVLESQEFRASKKNIRFTFIHREESNVWILADEHKITQVLNNLIINSIKYGKKDGTTTIMLHDMEEKILVEISDDGIGIEESSIPRLFDRFYRT
;
A
#
# COMPACT_ATOMS: atom_id res chain seq x y z
N MET A 1 -29.73 9.13 30.51
CA MET A 1 -29.47 10.18 31.54
C MET A 1 -29.19 11.48 30.82
N LYS A 2 -29.89 12.59 31.13
CA LYS A 2 -29.76 13.89 30.44
C LYS A 2 -28.32 14.41 30.54
N ASN A 3 -27.74 14.80 29.40
CA ASN A 3 -26.43 15.45 29.35
C ASN A 3 -26.42 16.73 30.19
N LEU A 4 -25.73 16.70 31.30
CA LEU A 4 -25.56 17.87 32.15
C LEU A 4 -24.65 18.89 31.43
N THR A 5 -25.13 20.11 31.28
CA THR A 5 -24.30 21.22 30.80
C THR A 5 -23.38 21.73 31.92
N PRO A 6 -22.24 22.38 31.61
CA PRO A 6 -21.36 22.98 32.62
C PRO A 6 -22.09 23.94 33.55
N VAL A 7 -23.06 24.67 33.01
CA VAL A 7 -23.91 25.61 33.79
C VAL A 7 -24.79 24.85 34.77
N GLN A 8 -25.44 23.75 34.35
CA GLN A 8 -26.27 22.93 35.24
C GLN A 8 -25.44 22.26 36.35
N LEU A 9 -24.19 21.92 36.06
CA LEU A 9 -23.27 21.39 37.04
C LEU A 9 -22.90 22.45 38.09
N ALA A 10 -22.52 23.65 37.64
CA ALA A 10 -22.20 24.77 38.50
C ALA A 10 -23.38 25.16 39.42
N ILE A 11 -24.60 25.18 38.87
CA ILE A 11 -25.83 25.47 39.67
C ILE A 11 -26.05 24.40 40.73
N ARG A 12 -25.89 23.12 40.44
CA ARG A 12 -26.03 22.05 41.43
C ARG A 12 -24.97 22.12 42.52
N VAL A 13 -23.73 22.42 42.18
CA VAL A 13 -22.64 22.61 43.14
C VAL A 13 -22.95 23.79 44.05
N ALA A 14 -23.35 24.92 43.47
CA ALA A 14 -23.72 26.12 44.24
C ALA A 14 -24.90 25.88 45.19
N LEU A 15 -25.94 25.16 44.78
CA LEU A 15 -27.08 24.78 45.58
C LEU A 15 -26.70 23.89 46.77
N VAL A 16 -25.88 22.86 46.54
CA VAL A 16 -25.42 21.97 47.63
C VAL A 16 -24.56 22.71 48.63
N VAL A 17 -23.64 23.55 48.17
CA VAL A 17 -22.77 24.36 49.02
C VAL A 17 -23.58 25.40 49.81
N GLY A 18 -24.54 26.06 49.16
CA GLY A 18 -25.42 27.04 49.80
C GLY A 18 -26.33 26.42 50.87
N LEU A 19 -26.92 25.26 50.58
CA LEU A 19 -27.77 24.52 51.55
C LEU A 19 -26.98 24.09 52.80
N PHE A 20 -25.74 23.60 52.55
CA PHE A 20 -24.84 23.16 53.62
C PHE A 20 -24.38 24.36 54.51
N ALA A 21 -24.04 25.49 53.88
CA ALA A 21 -23.64 26.69 54.54
C ALA A 21 -24.81 27.23 55.42
N GLY A 22 -26.03 27.20 54.87
CA GLY A 22 -27.24 27.59 55.64
C GLY A 22 -27.57 26.70 56.88
N LEU A 23 -27.37 25.36 56.65
CA LEU A 23 -27.59 24.42 57.79
C LEU A 23 -26.55 24.58 58.89
N MET A 24 -25.28 24.83 58.51
CA MET A 24 -24.18 25.11 59.43
C MET A 24 -24.44 26.39 60.24
N GLN A 25 -24.98 27.43 59.61
CA GLN A 25 -25.26 28.68 60.24
C GLN A 25 -26.41 28.53 61.26
N LEU A 26 -27.40 27.69 60.99
CA LEU A 26 -28.46 27.32 61.93
C LEU A 26 -27.91 26.51 63.11
N LEU A 27 -27.02 25.58 62.93
CA LEU A 27 -26.39 24.79 64.00
C LEU A 27 -25.49 25.63 64.89
N ILE A 28 -24.79 26.62 64.36
CA ILE A 28 -23.96 27.56 65.14
C ILE A 28 -24.81 28.46 66.06
N GLN A 29 -26.04 28.77 65.66
CA GLN A 29 -26.97 29.58 66.48
C GLN A 29 -27.53 28.84 67.75
N ILE A 30 -27.41 27.49 67.72
CA ILE A 30 -27.93 26.63 68.82
C ILE A 30 -26.86 26.40 69.92
N GLU A 31 -25.55 26.45 69.59
CA GLU A 31 -24.44 26.23 70.54
C GLU A 31 -23.69 27.52 70.89
N HIS A 32 -23.55 27.78 72.21
CA HIS A 32 -22.84 28.95 72.79
C HIS A 32 -21.35 28.91 72.65
N PHE A 33 -20.82 28.83 71.39
CA PHE A 33 -19.38 28.88 71.08
C PHE A 33 -18.93 30.33 70.86
N SER A 34 -17.69 30.67 71.27
CA SER A 34 -17.11 32.02 71.05
C SER A 34 -17.15 32.35 69.55
N GLY A 35 -17.85 33.47 69.18
CA GLY A 35 -18.32 33.76 67.83
C GLY A 35 -17.25 33.68 66.71
N TRP A 36 -15.99 33.99 66.96
CA TRP A 36 -14.92 34.01 65.97
C TRP A 36 -14.41 32.61 65.59
N VAL A 37 -14.31 31.68 66.51
CA VAL A 37 -13.86 30.32 66.31
C VAL A 37 -14.87 29.53 65.47
N SER A 38 -16.14 29.71 65.71
CA SER A 38 -17.23 29.06 65.01
C SER A 38 -17.30 29.52 63.51
N ILE A 39 -17.08 30.85 63.28
CA ILE A 39 -17.03 31.40 61.91
C ILE A 39 -15.84 30.84 61.14
N LEU A 40 -14.65 30.77 61.73
CA LEU A 40 -13.47 30.18 61.06
C LEU A 40 -13.63 28.69 60.73
N LEU A 41 -14.18 27.91 61.68
CA LEU A 41 -14.40 26.50 61.53
C LEU A 41 -15.44 26.20 60.41
N SER A 42 -16.53 26.98 60.36
CA SER A 42 -17.55 26.86 59.33
C SER A 42 -17.04 27.25 57.97
N ALA A 43 -16.20 28.29 57.84
CA ALA A 43 -15.60 28.70 56.58
C ALA A 43 -14.65 27.62 56.01
N VAL A 44 -13.83 27.03 56.86
CA VAL A 44 -12.93 25.94 56.46
C VAL A 44 -13.73 24.71 56.02
N LEU A 45 -14.79 24.34 56.76
CA LEU A 45 -15.60 23.16 56.42
C LEU A 45 -16.39 23.36 55.13
N VAL A 46 -16.98 24.52 54.91
CA VAL A 46 -17.67 24.85 53.65
C VAL A 46 -16.72 24.87 52.48
N SER A 47 -15.50 25.43 52.66
CA SER A 47 -14.48 25.42 51.63
C SER A 47 -14.04 24.00 51.25
N LEU A 48 -13.83 23.12 52.23
CA LEU A 48 -13.45 21.72 52.00
C LEU A 48 -14.53 20.93 51.24
N ILE A 49 -15.80 21.10 51.65
CA ILE A 49 -16.94 20.46 50.99
C ILE A 49 -17.11 20.97 49.56
N SER A 50 -17.01 22.29 49.37
CA SER A 50 -17.08 22.93 48.05
C SER A 50 -15.99 22.36 47.13
N TYR A 51 -14.77 22.24 47.63
CA TYR A 51 -13.64 21.65 46.87
C TYR A 51 -13.90 20.19 46.51
N LEU A 52 -14.36 19.36 47.42
CA LEU A 52 -14.69 17.94 47.15
C LEU A 52 -15.82 17.80 46.12
N VAL A 53 -16.90 18.57 46.26
CA VAL A 53 -18.01 18.55 45.31
C VAL A 53 -17.55 19.01 43.92
N PHE A 54 -16.71 20.05 43.85
CA PHE A 54 -16.11 20.51 42.61
C PHE A 54 -15.26 19.43 41.95
N LEU A 55 -14.34 18.78 42.69
CA LEU A 55 -13.52 17.71 42.19
C LEU A 55 -14.31 16.52 41.61
N ILE A 56 -15.33 16.08 42.37
CA ILE A 56 -16.21 14.97 41.94
C ILE A 56 -16.96 15.35 40.65
N SER A 57 -17.45 16.58 40.60
CA SER A 57 -18.25 17.11 39.51
C SER A 57 -17.40 17.25 38.22
N VAL A 58 -16.20 17.80 38.35
CA VAL A 58 -15.25 17.93 37.21
C VAL A 58 -14.82 16.56 36.70
N LYS A 59 -14.44 15.66 37.60
CA LYS A 59 -14.11 14.28 37.20
C LYS A 59 -15.26 13.64 36.43
N ARG A 60 -16.48 13.69 36.99
CA ARG A 60 -17.66 13.10 36.35
C ARG A 60 -17.96 13.72 34.97
N PHE A 61 -17.88 15.05 34.87
CA PHE A 61 -18.09 15.76 33.60
C PHE A 61 -17.08 15.35 32.53
N ILE A 62 -15.80 15.29 32.88
CA ILE A 62 -14.72 14.85 31.96
C ILE A 62 -14.98 13.41 31.49
N TYR A 63 -15.30 12.51 32.43
CA TYR A 63 -15.57 11.11 32.09
C TYR A 63 -16.80 10.95 31.18
N GLU A 64 -17.89 11.65 31.43
CA GLU A 64 -19.11 11.55 30.62
C GLU A 64 -18.93 12.12 29.22
N LYS A 65 -18.01 13.07 29.00
CA LYS A 65 -17.76 13.67 27.66
C LYS A 65 -16.65 12.99 26.90
N ILE A 66 -15.58 12.56 27.55
CA ILE A 66 -14.41 11.97 26.88
C ILE A 66 -14.59 10.47 26.58
N THR A 67 -15.24 9.72 27.49
CA THR A 67 -15.45 8.28 27.32
C THR A 67 -16.18 7.89 26.01
N PRO A 68 -17.22 8.61 25.53
CA PRO A 68 -17.83 8.27 24.23
C PRO A 68 -16.91 8.48 23.05
N ILE A 69 -16.10 9.56 23.06
CA ILE A 69 -15.12 9.88 22.00
C ILE A 69 -14.07 8.78 21.95
N TYR A 70 -13.50 8.44 23.10
CA TYR A 70 -12.56 7.34 23.23
C TYR A 70 -13.13 6.01 22.71
N ARG A 71 -14.36 5.64 23.10
CA ARG A 71 -15.02 4.42 22.59
C ARG A 71 -15.24 4.44 21.08
N TYR A 72 -15.52 5.58 20.51
CA TYR A 72 -15.72 5.71 19.05
C TYR A 72 -14.41 5.48 18.29
N ILE A 73 -13.32 6.08 18.74
CA ILE A 73 -11.97 5.91 18.16
C ILE A 73 -11.50 4.46 18.33
N HIS A 74 -11.62 3.92 19.53
CA HIS A 74 -11.19 2.56 19.87
C HIS A 74 -11.98 1.47 19.13
N ARG A 75 -13.28 1.62 18.91
CA ARG A 75 -14.09 0.67 18.13
C ARG A 75 -13.65 0.56 16.67
N ARG A 76 -13.12 1.60 16.08
CA ARG A 76 -12.58 1.57 14.72
C ARG A 76 -11.26 0.78 14.65
N LYS A 77 -10.42 0.90 15.67
CA LYS A 77 -9.14 0.18 15.78
C LYS A 77 -9.34 -1.34 15.98
N ILE A 78 -10.37 -1.76 16.75
CA ILE A 78 -10.65 -3.19 17.03
C ILE A 78 -11.07 -3.97 15.77
N LYS A 79 -11.61 -3.33 14.72
CA LYS A 79 -11.86 -4.02 13.44
C LYS A 79 -10.58 -4.52 12.76
N HIS A 80 -9.42 -3.99 13.13
CA HIS A 80 -8.13 -4.34 12.53
C HIS A 80 -7.13 -5.04 13.46
N THR A 81 -7.37 -5.06 14.78
CA THR A 81 -6.40 -5.71 15.70
C THR A 81 -7.14 -6.38 16.87
N ARG A 82 -6.97 -7.70 17.00
CA ARG A 82 -7.50 -8.51 18.11
C ARG A 82 -6.70 -8.29 19.40
N SER A 83 -6.66 -7.10 19.95
CA SER A 83 -6.04 -6.86 21.26
C SER A 83 -7.06 -6.24 22.21
N THR A 84 -7.69 -7.09 23.01
CA THR A 84 -8.51 -6.72 24.18
C THR A 84 -7.58 -6.48 25.38
N SER A 85 -6.93 -5.32 25.46
CA SER A 85 -6.34 -4.91 26.73
C SER A 85 -7.39 -4.24 27.59
N ALA A 86 -7.60 -4.80 28.79
CA ALA A 86 -8.50 -4.26 29.80
C ALA A 86 -8.10 -2.82 30.15
N ILE A 87 -9.06 -1.89 30.01
CA ILE A 87 -8.87 -0.47 30.26
C ILE A 87 -8.59 -0.25 31.74
N ASN A 88 -7.36 0.10 32.09
CA ASN A 88 -7.00 0.47 33.45
C ASN A 88 -7.38 1.95 33.68
N LEU A 89 -8.55 2.18 34.30
CA LEU A 89 -9.20 3.46 34.48
C LEU A 89 -8.49 4.44 35.45
N LYS A 90 -7.30 4.08 35.97
CA LYS A 90 -6.54 4.89 36.95
C LYS A 90 -5.43 5.75 36.38
N SER A 91 -5.08 5.61 35.09
CA SER A 91 -4.07 6.46 34.46
C SER A 91 -4.72 7.64 33.75
N ASP A 92 -3.95 8.66 33.50
CA ASP A 92 -4.37 9.90 32.85
C ASP A 92 -5.06 9.63 31.49
N ILE A 93 -6.38 9.64 31.49
CA ILE A 93 -7.23 9.34 30.33
C ILE A 93 -6.99 10.36 29.21
N ILE A 94 -6.64 11.61 29.57
CA ILE A 94 -6.45 12.69 28.60
C ILE A 94 -5.19 12.42 27.79
N ALA A 95 -4.08 12.09 28.45
CA ALA A 95 -2.82 11.74 27.76
C ALA A 95 -2.99 10.53 26.83
N LYS A 96 -3.73 9.50 27.27
CA LYS A 96 -4.02 8.34 26.41
C LYS A 96 -4.89 8.66 25.20
N VAL A 97 -5.87 9.54 25.35
CA VAL A 97 -6.71 10.00 24.23
C VAL A 97 -5.88 10.82 23.27
N GLU A 98 -4.97 11.65 23.76
CA GLU A 98 -4.05 12.43 22.93
C GLU A 98 -3.13 11.54 22.10
N ASP A 99 -2.49 10.55 22.74
CA ASP A 99 -1.66 9.56 22.05
C ASP A 99 -2.46 8.77 21.00
N GLU A 100 -3.67 8.30 21.33
CA GLU A 100 -4.50 7.56 20.37
C GLU A 100 -5.01 8.42 19.21
N VAL A 101 -5.30 9.70 19.44
CA VAL A 101 -5.66 10.65 18.38
C VAL A 101 -4.46 10.91 17.47
N HIS A 102 -3.28 11.06 18.05
CA HIS A 102 -2.04 11.23 17.28
C HIS A 102 -1.75 10.01 16.40
N ASP A 103 -1.80 8.80 16.97
CA ASP A 103 -1.62 7.54 16.24
C ASP A 103 -2.65 7.41 15.10
N TRP A 104 -3.91 7.78 15.37
CA TRP A 104 -4.97 7.73 14.37
C TRP A 104 -4.74 8.73 13.24
N ASP A 105 -4.30 9.95 13.55
CA ASP A 105 -3.99 10.96 12.54
C ASP A 105 -2.83 10.48 11.66
N GLU A 106 -1.74 9.97 12.26
CA GLU A 106 -0.60 9.44 11.52
C GLU A 106 -1.01 8.27 10.59
N GLN A 107 -1.83 7.36 11.09
CA GLN A 107 -2.34 6.25 10.29
C GLN A 107 -3.26 6.72 9.16
N SER A 108 -4.14 7.69 9.44
CA SER A 108 -5.02 8.29 8.43
C SER A 108 -4.24 9.02 7.35
N GLN A 109 -3.18 9.76 7.71
CA GLN A 109 -2.30 10.42 6.74
C GLN A 109 -1.59 9.40 5.85
N LYS A 110 -1.09 8.29 6.42
CA LYS A 110 -0.48 7.19 5.65
C LYS A 110 -1.49 6.57 4.67
N GLU A 111 -2.71 6.32 5.12
CA GLU A 111 -3.78 5.76 4.28
C GLU A 111 -4.18 6.73 3.15
N ILE A 112 -4.35 8.01 3.46
CA ILE A 112 -4.66 9.05 2.45
C ILE A 112 -3.53 9.15 1.43
N LYS A 113 -2.27 9.13 1.88
CA LYS A 113 -1.12 9.15 0.99
C LYS A 113 -1.11 7.93 0.07
N TYR A 114 -1.29 6.74 0.63
CA TYR A 114 -1.38 5.49 -0.13
C TYR A 114 -2.50 5.52 -1.17
N LEU A 115 -3.70 5.99 -0.79
CA LEU A 115 -4.83 6.10 -1.73
C LEU A 115 -4.57 7.10 -2.86
N LYS A 116 -3.90 8.23 -2.57
CA LYS A 116 -3.48 9.20 -3.60
C LYS A 116 -2.44 8.59 -4.55
N GLU A 117 -1.45 7.89 -4.04
CA GLU A 117 -0.45 7.20 -4.85
C GLU A 117 -1.10 6.14 -5.74
N LEU A 118 -2.07 5.39 -5.22
CA LEU A 118 -2.84 4.40 -5.98
C LEU A 118 -3.70 5.07 -7.08
N GLU A 119 -4.30 6.22 -6.80
CA GLU A 119 -5.08 6.99 -7.79
C GLU A 119 -4.18 7.50 -8.93
N ILE A 120 -3.02 8.07 -8.59
CA ILE A 120 -2.02 8.54 -9.59
C ILE A 120 -1.59 7.35 -10.44
N TYR A 121 -1.21 6.24 -9.81
CA TYR A 121 -0.81 5.01 -10.49
C TYR A 121 -1.89 4.50 -11.45
N ARG A 122 -3.16 4.45 -11.01
CA ARG A 122 -4.28 4.05 -11.85
C ARG A 122 -4.47 4.97 -13.06
N ARG A 123 -4.31 6.28 -12.88
CA ARG A 123 -4.43 7.29 -13.95
C ARG A 123 -3.30 7.13 -14.97
N GLU A 124 -2.06 6.99 -14.54
CA GLU A 124 -0.91 6.75 -15.39
C GLU A 124 -1.05 5.42 -16.15
N PHE A 125 -1.49 4.37 -15.47
CA PHE A 125 -1.75 3.07 -16.09
C PHE A 125 -2.74 3.16 -17.26
N ILE A 126 -3.92 3.77 -17.04
CA ILE A 126 -4.93 3.94 -18.09
C ILE A 126 -4.38 4.79 -19.23
N GLY A 127 -3.64 5.86 -18.93
CA GLY A 127 -3.00 6.73 -19.91
C GLY A 127 -2.01 5.95 -20.78
N ASN A 128 -1.12 5.17 -20.17
CA ASN A 128 -0.10 4.38 -20.85
C ASN A 128 -0.73 3.29 -21.74
N VAL A 129 -1.71 2.55 -21.23
CA VAL A 129 -2.47 1.55 -22.02
C VAL A 129 -3.13 2.20 -23.23
N SER A 130 -3.80 3.35 -23.04
CA SER A 130 -4.46 4.07 -24.13
C SER A 130 -3.46 4.50 -25.20
N HIS A 131 -2.30 4.97 -24.80
CA HIS A 131 -1.26 5.42 -25.72
C HIS A 131 -0.64 4.24 -26.51
N GLU A 132 -0.33 3.13 -25.81
CA GLU A 132 0.23 1.92 -26.43
C GLU A 132 -0.78 1.23 -27.39
N LEU A 133 -2.09 1.36 -27.16
CA LEU A 133 -3.13 0.88 -28.05
C LEU A 133 -3.36 1.80 -29.26
N LYS A 134 -3.29 3.14 -29.10
CA LYS A 134 -3.49 4.08 -30.19
C LYS A 134 -2.48 3.90 -31.33
N THR A 135 -1.21 3.68 -31.00
CA THR A 135 -0.14 3.55 -31.98
C THR A 135 -0.38 2.42 -33.00
N PRO A 136 -0.64 1.17 -32.60
CA PRO A 136 -0.93 0.09 -33.55
C PRO A 136 -2.24 0.32 -34.31
N ILE A 137 -3.26 0.92 -33.69
CA ILE A 137 -4.54 1.25 -34.35
C ILE A 137 -4.31 2.23 -35.50
N PHE A 138 -3.60 3.33 -35.26
CA PHE A 138 -3.31 4.31 -36.31
C PHE A 138 -2.42 3.72 -37.41
N ASN A 139 -1.48 2.83 -37.05
CA ASN A 139 -0.67 2.13 -38.06
C ASN A 139 -1.52 1.23 -38.96
N ILE A 140 -2.45 0.44 -38.37
CA ILE A 140 -3.37 -0.40 -39.13
C ILE A 140 -4.24 0.49 -40.05
N GLN A 141 -4.81 1.56 -39.51
CA GLN A 141 -5.61 2.50 -40.28
C GLN A 141 -4.82 3.08 -41.45
N GLY A 142 -3.59 3.55 -41.21
CA GLY A 142 -2.71 4.07 -42.26
C GLY A 142 -2.38 3.06 -43.35
N PHE A 143 -2.09 1.80 -42.98
CA PHE A 143 -1.81 0.75 -43.95
C PHE A 143 -3.05 0.41 -44.78
N ILE A 144 -4.25 0.35 -44.18
CA ILE A 144 -5.50 0.09 -44.88
C ILE A 144 -5.84 1.25 -45.82
N LEU A 145 -5.71 2.52 -45.39
CA LEU A 145 -5.94 3.68 -46.23
C LEU A 145 -5.03 3.70 -47.46
N THR A 146 -3.72 3.43 -47.25
CA THR A 146 -2.77 3.36 -48.37
C THR A 146 -3.14 2.28 -49.37
N LEU A 147 -3.62 1.11 -48.89
CA LEU A 147 -4.07 0.03 -49.77
C LEU A 147 -5.31 0.43 -50.58
N LEU A 148 -6.27 1.16 -49.94
CA LEU A 148 -7.51 1.62 -50.59
C LEU A 148 -7.24 2.73 -51.61
N GLU A 149 -6.22 3.58 -51.39
CA GLU A 149 -5.81 4.67 -52.27
C GLU A 149 -4.96 4.22 -53.49
N GLY A 150 -5.02 2.96 -53.83
CA GLY A 150 -4.35 2.38 -55.01
C GLY A 150 -3.20 1.43 -54.69
N GLY A 151 -2.75 1.32 -53.42
CA GLY A 151 -1.72 0.42 -53.00
C GLY A 151 -2.09 -1.07 -53.10
N LEU A 152 -3.38 -1.38 -53.25
CA LEU A 152 -3.86 -2.74 -53.42
C LEU A 152 -3.42 -3.32 -54.79
N GLU A 153 -3.35 -2.47 -55.82
CA GLU A 153 -2.97 -2.83 -57.18
C GLU A 153 -1.45 -2.90 -57.38
N ASP A 154 -0.64 -2.38 -56.41
CA ASP A 154 0.81 -2.40 -56.46
C ASP A 154 1.36 -3.68 -55.79
N PRO A 155 1.93 -4.65 -56.58
CA PRO A 155 2.47 -5.90 -56.04
C PRO A 155 3.64 -5.72 -55.06
N ASN A 156 4.31 -4.55 -55.07
CA ASN A 156 5.48 -4.31 -54.21
C ASN A 156 5.05 -3.90 -52.79
N ILE A 157 3.83 -3.35 -52.63
CA ILE A 157 3.39 -2.82 -51.34
C ILE A 157 2.19 -3.54 -50.73
N ASN A 158 1.28 -4.13 -51.56
CA ASN A 158 0.04 -4.72 -51.09
C ASN A 158 0.27 -5.80 -50.00
N VAL A 159 1.03 -6.85 -50.30
CA VAL A 159 1.33 -7.90 -49.33
C VAL A 159 2.16 -7.38 -48.15
N LYS A 160 3.06 -6.43 -48.42
CA LYS A 160 3.92 -5.83 -47.38
C LYS A 160 3.08 -5.04 -46.35
N TYR A 161 2.08 -4.29 -46.79
CA TYR A 161 1.24 -3.49 -45.90
C TYR A 161 0.22 -4.35 -45.16
N LEU A 162 -0.34 -5.39 -45.81
CA LEU A 162 -1.16 -6.39 -45.15
C LEU A 162 -0.38 -7.09 -44.03
N LYS A 163 0.86 -7.55 -44.26
CA LYS A 163 1.71 -8.13 -43.22
C LYS A 163 2.08 -7.17 -42.11
N ARG A 164 2.19 -5.87 -42.41
CA ARG A 164 2.42 -4.85 -41.37
C ARG A 164 1.17 -4.62 -40.50
N ALA A 165 0.01 -4.62 -41.12
CA ALA A 165 -1.27 -4.51 -40.40
C ALA A 165 -1.48 -5.75 -39.49
N GLU A 166 -1.29 -6.96 -40.02
CA GLU A 166 -1.32 -8.21 -39.27
C GLU A 166 -0.39 -8.16 -38.05
N LYS A 167 0.87 -7.75 -38.24
CA LYS A 167 1.85 -7.62 -37.14
C LYS A 167 1.41 -6.60 -36.09
N SER A 168 0.69 -5.55 -36.48
CA SER A 168 0.15 -4.57 -35.54
C SER A 168 -1.01 -5.16 -34.72
N ILE A 169 -1.86 -5.97 -35.35
CA ILE A 169 -2.92 -6.74 -34.69
C ILE A 169 -2.34 -7.72 -33.68
N ASP A 170 -1.34 -8.52 -34.07
CA ASP A 170 -0.67 -9.46 -33.18
C ASP A 170 -0.07 -8.76 -31.95
N ARG A 171 0.47 -7.57 -32.16
CA ARG A 171 0.98 -6.74 -31.06
C ARG A 171 -0.14 -6.32 -30.09
N MET A 172 -1.32 -5.95 -30.62
CA MET A 172 -2.48 -5.58 -29.79
C MET A 172 -3.00 -6.80 -29.01
N ILE A 173 -3.11 -7.96 -29.64
CA ILE A 173 -3.52 -9.21 -28.98
C ILE A 173 -2.59 -9.50 -27.80
N LYS A 174 -1.27 -9.49 -28.00
CA LYS A 174 -0.30 -9.71 -26.92
C LYS A 174 -0.44 -8.69 -25.77
N MET A 175 -0.78 -7.46 -26.09
CA MET A 175 -0.98 -6.43 -25.09
C MET A 175 -2.26 -6.66 -24.27
N LEU A 176 -3.34 -7.12 -24.93
CA LEU A 176 -4.58 -7.51 -24.25
C LEU A 176 -4.37 -8.72 -23.34
N ASP A 177 -3.63 -9.74 -23.81
CA ASP A 177 -3.27 -10.90 -22.99
C ASP A 177 -2.48 -10.49 -21.73
N GLN A 178 -1.53 -9.55 -21.88
CA GLN A 178 -0.76 -9.01 -20.76
C GLN A 178 -1.66 -8.25 -19.76
N LEU A 179 -2.64 -7.50 -20.25
CA LEU A 179 -3.63 -6.81 -19.42
C LEU A 179 -4.52 -7.80 -18.65
N ASP A 180 -4.98 -8.86 -19.31
CA ASP A 180 -5.80 -9.90 -18.67
C ASP A 180 -5.06 -10.61 -17.54
N VAL A 181 -3.81 -11.03 -17.78
CA VAL A 181 -2.95 -11.61 -16.74
C VAL A 181 -2.77 -10.64 -15.57
N MET A 182 -2.59 -9.37 -15.85
CA MET A 182 -2.39 -8.34 -14.85
C MET A 182 -3.64 -8.14 -13.96
N ILE A 183 -4.82 -8.09 -14.56
CA ILE A 183 -6.11 -7.99 -13.82
C ILE A 183 -6.27 -9.22 -12.91
N LYS A 184 -5.99 -10.42 -13.42
CA LYS A 184 -6.07 -11.67 -12.65
C LYS A 184 -5.07 -11.72 -11.50
N LEU A 185 -3.89 -11.10 -11.63
CA LEU A 185 -2.91 -10.97 -10.54
C LEU A 185 -3.41 -10.00 -9.45
N ASP A 186 -3.98 -8.86 -9.86
CA ASP A 186 -4.50 -7.86 -8.91
C ASP A 186 -5.71 -8.39 -8.11
N THR A 187 -6.54 -9.26 -8.72
CA THR A 187 -7.67 -9.91 -8.05
C THR A 187 -7.29 -11.17 -7.27
N GLN A 188 -6.01 -11.54 -7.23
CA GLN A 188 -5.51 -12.78 -6.60
C GLN A 188 -6.19 -14.06 -7.14
N GLU A 189 -6.73 -14.00 -8.35
CA GLU A 189 -7.35 -15.15 -9.00
C GLU A 189 -6.33 -16.18 -9.50
N ILE A 190 -5.07 -15.75 -9.67
CA ILE A 190 -3.99 -16.64 -10.11
C ILE A 190 -3.38 -17.33 -8.88
N VAL A 191 -3.67 -18.60 -8.73
CA VAL A 191 -2.97 -19.46 -7.77
C VAL A 191 -1.80 -20.12 -8.51
N PRO A 192 -0.53 -19.86 -8.12
CA PRO A 192 0.62 -20.49 -8.75
C PRO A 192 0.58 -22.00 -8.58
N LYS A 193 0.81 -22.73 -9.67
CA LYS A 193 0.95 -24.19 -9.62
C LYS A 193 2.38 -24.55 -9.17
N MET A 194 2.53 -24.74 -7.87
CA MET A 194 3.84 -25.06 -7.29
C MET A 194 4.22 -26.51 -7.57
N GLU A 195 5.29 -26.70 -8.33
CA GLU A 195 5.84 -28.02 -8.66
C GLU A 195 7.38 -28.02 -8.53
N ARG A 196 7.93 -29.22 -8.39
CA ARG A 196 9.39 -29.37 -8.26
C ARG A 196 10.02 -29.35 -9.66
N ILE A 197 10.77 -28.31 -9.97
CA ILE A 197 11.39 -28.10 -11.26
C ILE A 197 12.91 -28.06 -11.16
N ASN A 198 13.58 -28.53 -12.22
CA ASN A 198 15.03 -28.41 -12.35
C ASN A 198 15.36 -27.06 -13.03
N LEU A 199 15.85 -26.12 -12.24
CA LEU A 199 16.12 -24.75 -12.71
C LEU A 199 17.22 -24.70 -13.80
N ILE A 200 18.22 -25.57 -13.72
CA ILE A 200 19.30 -25.64 -14.73
C ILE A 200 18.74 -26.08 -16.08
N GLN A 201 17.93 -27.12 -16.07
CA GLN A 201 17.27 -27.61 -17.28
C GLN A 201 16.38 -26.52 -17.89
N LEU A 202 15.55 -25.88 -17.07
CA LEU A 202 14.65 -24.82 -17.51
C LEU A 202 15.39 -23.63 -18.14
N ILE A 203 16.53 -23.21 -17.56
CA ILE A 203 17.35 -22.12 -18.11
C ILE A 203 17.90 -22.55 -19.48
N ASN A 204 18.43 -23.77 -19.61
CA ASN A 204 18.97 -24.27 -20.90
C ASN A 204 17.89 -24.30 -21.99
N GLU A 205 16.68 -24.79 -21.68
CA GLU A 205 15.55 -24.81 -22.63
C GLU A 205 15.18 -23.39 -23.09
N VAL A 206 15.16 -22.41 -22.16
CA VAL A 206 14.90 -21.01 -22.50
C VAL A 206 16.01 -20.43 -23.37
N LEU A 207 17.30 -20.69 -23.08
CA LEU A 207 18.41 -20.22 -23.87
C LEU A 207 18.37 -20.79 -25.29
N GLU A 208 18.15 -22.10 -25.43
CA GLU A 208 17.98 -22.77 -26.70
C GLU A 208 16.85 -22.15 -27.55
N SER A 209 15.71 -21.89 -26.92
CA SER A 209 14.57 -21.24 -27.58
C SER A 209 14.87 -19.84 -28.13
N GLN A 210 15.84 -19.12 -27.54
CA GLN A 210 16.23 -17.76 -27.94
C GLN A 210 17.50 -17.72 -28.81
N GLU A 211 18.16 -18.84 -29.06
CA GLU A 211 19.43 -18.90 -29.79
C GLU A 211 19.35 -18.29 -31.20
N PHE A 212 18.27 -18.57 -31.95
CA PHE A 212 18.03 -17.96 -33.26
C PHE A 212 17.88 -16.44 -33.22
N ARG A 213 17.36 -15.87 -32.11
CA ARG A 213 17.28 -14.42 -31.97
C ARG A 213 18.64 -13.83 -31.62
N ALA A 214 19.37 -14.47 -30.73
CA ALA A 214 20.71 -14.07 -30.33
C ALA A 214 21.68 -14.09 -31.51
N SER A 215 21.64 -15.14 -32.37
CA SER A 215 22.48 -15.27 -33.54
C SER A 215 22.32 -14.12 -34.55
N LYS A 216 21.14 -13.53 -34.69
CA LYS A 216 20.92 -12.35 -35.58
C LYS A 216 21.71 -11.11 -35.16
N LYS A 217 22.14 -11.03 -33.92
CA LYS A 217 23.00 -9.96 -33.38
C LYS A 217 24.39 -10.44 -32.98
N ASN A 218 24.71 -11.73 -33.22
CA ASN A 218 25.92 -12.40 -32.77
C ASN A 218 26.12 -12.33 -31.26
N ILE A 219 25.03 -12.36 -30.47
CA ILE A 219 25.10 -12.38 -29.01
C ILE A 219 25.36 -13.80 -28.54
N ARG A 220 26.35 -13.97 -27.67
CA ARG A 220 26.70 -15.25 -27.05
C ARG A 220 26.06 -15.37 -25.68
N PHE A 221 25.51 -16.55 -25.40
CA PHE A 221 25.08 -16.92 -24.08
C PHE A 221 26.19 -17.63 -23.32
N THR A 222 26.42 -17.25 -22.08
CA THR A 222 27.31 -17.91 -21.14
C THR A 222 26.53 -18.28 -19.91
N PHE A 223 26.40 -19.58 -19.63
CA PHE A 223 25.69 -20.04 -18.42
C PHE A 223 26.70 -20.62 -17.44
N ILE A 224 26.81 -20.01 -16.28
CA ILE A 224 27.74 -20.33 -15.20
C ILE A 224 26.97 -20.92 -14.02
N HIS A 225 27.20 -22.17 -13.74
CA HIS A 225 26.64 -22.88 -12.59
C HIS A 225 27.66 -23.93 -12.09
N ARG A 226 27.47 -24.47 -10.88
CA ARG A 226 28.30 -25.57 -10.41
C ARG A 226 27.97 -26.85 -11.20
N GLU A 227 28.96 -27.46 -11.80
CA GLU A 227 28.79 -28.57 -12.75
C GLU A 227 28.12 -29.83 -12.19
N GLU A 228 28.14 -30.04 -10.88
CA GLU A 228 27.72 -31.30 -10.24
C GLU A 228 26.33 -31.29 -9.62
N SER A 229 25.55 -30.21 -9.70
CA SER A 229 24.30 -30.12 -8.96
C SER A 229 23.09 -29.80 -9.82
N ASN A 230 22.14 -30.75 -9.85
CA ASN A 230 20.78 -30.42 -10.23
C ASN A 230 20.20 -29.44 -9.19
N VAL A 231 19.83 -28.25 -9.62
CA VAL A 231 19.21 -27.25 -8.74
C VAL A 231 17.69 -27.39 -8.82
N TRP A 232 17.13 -28.01 -7.78
CA TRP A 232 15.69 -28.21 -7.69
C TRP A 232 15.05 -27.13 -6.85
N ILE A 233 14.01 -26.47 -7.40
CA ILE A 233 13.22 -25.45 -6.70
C ILE A 233 11.74 -25.83 -6.73
N LEU A 234 10.97 -25.32 -5.77
CA LEU A 234 9.51 -25.42 -5.76
C LEU A 234 8.93 -24.11 -6.35
N ALA A 235 8.41 -24.17 -7.56
CA ALA A 235 7.92 -22.99 -8.28
C ALA A 235 6.88 -23.36 -9.33
N ASP A 236 6.22 -22.35 -9.89
CA ASP A 236 5.38 -22.49 -11.09
C ASP A 236 6.29 -22.39 -12.32
N GLU A 237 6.51 -23.51 -13.00
CA GLU A 237 7.41 -23.64 -14.17
C GLU A 237 7.05 -22.62 -15.26
N HIS A 238 5.77 -22.49 -15.57
CA HIS A 238 5.33 -21.58 -16.62
C HIS A 238 5.63 -20.12 -16.27
N LYS A 239 5.47 -19.73 -15.01
CA LYS A 239 5.78 -18.37 -14.55
C LYS A 239 7.27 -18.09 -14.53
N ILE A 240 8.07 -19.02 -14.05
CA ILE A 240 9.55 -18.89 -14.07
C ILE A 240 10.06 -18.82 -15.51
N THR A 241 9.57 -19.70 -16.40
CA THR A 241 9.87 -19.65 -17.84
C THR A 241 9.54 -18.27 -18.43
N GLN A 242 8.39 -17.70 -18.09
CA GLN A 242 7.97 -16.38 -18.55
C GLN A 242 8.94 -15.28 -18.08
N VAL A 243 9.37 -15.32 -16.81
CA VAL A 243 10.35 -14.37 -16.26
C VAL A 243 11.68 -14.47 -16.98
N LEU A 244 12.23 -15.69 -17.11
CA LEU A 244 13.50 -15.93 -17.79
C LEU A 244 13.45 -15.47 -19.24
N ASN A 245 12.41 -15.84 -19.99
CA ASN A 245 12.22 -15.38 -21.38
C ASN A 245 12.19 -13.85 -21.48
N ASN A 246 11.47 -13.17 -20.60
CA ASN A 246 11.40 -11.71 -20.62
C ASN A 246 12.77 -11.06 -20.41
N LEU A 247 13.54 -11.54 -19.44
CA LEU A 247 14.86 -11.00 -19.13
C LEU A 247 15.86 -11.30 -20.27
N ILE A 248 15.88 -12.52 -20.79
CA ILE A 248 16.78 -12.91 -21.91
C ILE A 248 16.41 -12.17 -23.19
N ILE A 249 15.12 -12.01 -23.52
CA ILE A 249 14.70 -11.21 -24.67
C ILE A 249 15.11 -9.74 -24.50
N ASN A 250 15.04 -9.18 -23.29
CA ASN A 250 15.51 -7.83 -23.02
C ASN A 250 17.03 -7.73 -23.23
N SER A 251 17.82 -8.68 -22.72
CA SER A 251 19.26 -8.68 -22.91
C SER A 251 19.64 -8.75 -24.40
N ILE A 252 18.95 -9.58 -25.21
CA ILE A 252 19.15 -9.63 -26.65
C ILE A 252 18.75 -8.31 -27.32
N LYS A 253 17.63 -7.72 -26.91
CA LYS A 253 17.09 -6.50 -27.53
C LYS A 253 17.99 -5.29 -27.30
N TYR A 254 18.47 -5.12 -26.08
CA TYR A 254 19.27 -3.98 -25.65
C TYR A 254 20.77 -4.25 -25.64
N GLY A 255 21.18 -5.52 -25.76
CA GLY A 255 22.57 -5.94 -25.91
C GLY A 255 23.23 -5.36 -27.13
N LYS A 256 24.56 -5.21 -27.08
CA LYS A 256 25.39 -4.79 -28.22
C LYS A 256 25.48 -5.90 -29.29
N LYS A 257 25.79 -5.51 -30.51
CA LYS A 257 26.15 -6.47 -31.54
C LYS A 257 27.48 -7.14 -31.13
N ASP A 258 27.59 -8.44 -31.35
CA ASP A 258 28.71 -9.28 -30.94
C ASP A 258 28.96 -9.33 -29.42
N GLY A 259 27.90 -9.00 -28.65
CA GLY A 259 27.92 -8.93 -27.18
C GLY A 259 27.74 -10.28 -26.49
N THR A 260 27.66 -10.24 -25.16
CA THR A 260 27.51 -11.44 -24.33
C THR A 260 26.39 -11.21 -23.28
N THR A 261 25.54 -12.21 -23.11
CA THR A 261 24.61 -12.33 -21.99
C THR A 261 25.09 -13.46 -21.09
N THR A 262 25.37 -13.15 -19.84
CA THR A 262 25.84 -14.11 -18.83
C THR A 262 24.72 -14.40 -17.85
N ILE A 263 24.45 -15.68 -17.62
CA ILE A 263 23.52 -16.16 -16.61
C ILE A 263 24.34 -16.85 -15.53
N MET A 264 24.15 -16.49 -14.26
CA MET A 264 24.83 -17.11 -13.11
C MET A 264 23.83 -17.58 -12.09
N LEU A 265 24.08 -18.76 -11.50
CA LEU A 265 23.34 -19.29 -10.37
C LEU A 265 24.20 -19.22 -9.11
N HIS A 266 23.67 -18.55 -8.10
CA HIS A 266 24.29 -18.47 -6.77
C HIS A 266 23.39 -19.19 -5.76
N ASP A 267 23.94 -20.19 -5.11
CA ASP A 267 23.30 -20.89 -4.00
C ASP A 267 23.48 -20.07 -2.71
N MET A 268 22.38 -19.64 -2.11
CA MET A 268 22.34 -18.83 -0.90
C MET A 268 21.68 -19.60 0.27
N GLU A 269 21.92 -20.91 0.37
CA GLU A 269 21.38 -21.84 1.38
C GLU A 269 19.86 -22.05 1.25
N GLU A 270 19.05 -21.07 1.62
CA GLU A 270 17.57 -21.14 1.56
C GLU A 270 16.99 -20.61 0.24
N LYS A 271 17.78 -19.96 -0.56
CA LYS A 271 17.35 -19.28 -1.81
C LYS A 271 18.36 -19.48 -2.92
N ILE A 272 17.87 -19.54 -4.13
CA ILE A 272 18.71 -19.49 -5.34
C ILE A 272 18.61 -18.11 -5.97
N LEU A 273 19.75 -17.43 -6.13
CA LEU A 273 19.82 -16.19 -6.88
C LEU A 273 20.16 -16.52 -8.34
N VAL A 274 19.31 -16.08 -9.25
CA VAL A 274 19.57 -16.12 -10.70
C VAL A 274 19.97 -14.72 -11.14
N GLU A 275 21.21 -14.55 -11.54
CA GLU A 275 21.73 -13.30 -12.07
C GLU A 275 21.80 -13.39 -13.60
N ILE A 276 21.24 -12.38 -14.29
CA ILE A 276 21.32 -12.24 -15.75
C ILE A 276 21.96 -10.88 -16.03
N SER A 277 23.15 -10.91 -16.64
CA SER A 277 23.96 -9.75 -16.96
C SER A 277 24.18 -9.63 -18.46
N ASP A 278 24.05 -8.42 -19.00
CA ASP A 278 24.35 -8.11 -20.40
C ASP A 278 25.34 -6.94 -20.49
N ASP A 279 26.02 -6.86 -21.62
CA ASP A 279 26.96 -5.78 -21.96
C ASP A 279 26.30 -4.69 -22.83
N GLY A 280 25.00 -4.54 -22.74
CA GLY A 280 24.17 -3.65 -23.54
C GLY A 280 24.37 -2.16 -23.27
N ILE A 281 23.35 -1.39 -23.66
CA ILE A 281 23.36 0.08 -23.51
C ILE A 281 23.20 0.56 -22.04
N GLY A 282 22.85 -0.37 -21.15
CA GLY A 282 22.56 -0.05 -19.75
C GLY A 282 21.22 0.67 -19.56
N ILE A 283 20.96 1.04 -18.33
CA ILE A 283 19.73 1.73 -17.89
C ILE A 283 20.14 2.97 -17.13
N GLU A 284 19.55 4.10 -17.46
CA GLU A 284 19.77 5.36 -16.75
C GLU A 284 19.32 5.24 -15.30
N GLU A 285 20.13 5.72 -14.36
CA GLU A 285 19.90 5.60 -12.91
C GLU A 285 18.54 6.16 -12.47
N SER A 286 18.11 7.24 -13.10
CA SER A 286 16.79 7.87 -12.90
C SER A 286 15.61 6.95 -13.25
N SER A 287 15.82 5.97 -14.12
CA SER A 287 14.81 5.00 -14.59
C SER A 287 14.73 3.74 -13.74
N ILE A 288 15.78 3.42 -12.95
CA ILE A 288 15.85 2.19 -12.16
C ILE A 288 14.65 2.02 -11.21
N PRO A 289 14.21 3.03 -10.44
CA PRO A 289 13.06 2.88 -9.53
C PRO A 289 11.75 2.53 -10.24
N ARG A 290 11.67 2.83 -11.54
CA ARG A 290 10.46 2.67 -12.35
C ARG A 290 10.50 1.46 -13.29
N LEU A 291 11.57 0.66 -13.28
CA LEU A 291 11.73 -0.48 -14.21
C LEU A 291 10.62 -1.53 -14.10
N PHE A 292 10.04 -1.67 -12.92
CA PHE A 292 8.93 -2.58 -12.65
C PHE A 292 7.56 -1.92 -12.77
N ASP A 293 7.52 -0.61 -13.11
CA ASP A 293 6.27 0.06 -13.39
C ASP A 293 5.65 -0.50 -14.67
N ARG A 294 4.35 -0.72 -14.64
CA ARG A 294 3.60 -1.27 -15.76
C ARG A 294 3.64 -0.32 -16.95
N PHE A 295 3.98 -0.84 -18.14
CA PHE A 295 4.11 -0.08 -19.39
C PHE A 295 5.19 1.02 -19.38
N TYR A 296 6.05 1.06 -18.36
CA TYR A 296 7.19 1.96 -18.37
C TYR A 296 8.22 1.50 -19.42
N ARG A 297 8.74 2.42 -20.18
CA ARG A 297 9.81 2.20 -21.18
C ARG A 297 10.80 3.36 -21.11
N THR A 298 12.05 3.03 -21.09
CA THR A 298 13.15 3.99 -21.15
C THR A 298 13.40 4.43 -22.57
#